data_3bb80e7f36270e821b7003d4609c4ad8
#
_entry.id   3bb80e7f36270e821b7003d4609c4ad8
#
_cell.length_a   1.000
_cell.length_b   1.000
_cell.length_c   1.000
_cell.angle_alpha   90.00
_cell.angle_beta   90.00
_cell.angle_gamma   90.00
#
_symmetry.space_group_name_H-M   'P 1'
#
loop_
_entity.id
_entity.type
_entity.pdbx_description
1 polymer ?
#
loop_
_entity_poly.entity_id
_entity_poly.type
_entity_poly.pdbx_seq_one_letter_code
_entity_poly.pdbx_strand_id
1 'polypeptide(L)'
;MAKIVFGMAVPHSGMLGQAPEDWLKNGERDRKNPALWYRGRTWTYPELEAERGAAFAPFLTLEERTARAARCRAALDEMAAAYARAHVDVAIILGKDQKEIWPDQSPSITIYTGAEVHNGPPQRDVYAPDTHVVHQAHPAFATYLIEAFQREGFDLNDLQAWPENVWMAERQGYKPDYPVVPHAYSFVYHQIMGDNPPPHVPVLFNLFYPPTQPSMKRCIEFGRVLREAVAAWPEDLRVAVIASGGLTHFVNDEEFDRDVMGRLAAYDYDGLAAIPDTYYQSGTSEVKIYSVVMMALQPTGAQMTLVDYVPCWRTEAGTGEGMGFMYWNPDAPLSA
;
A
#
# COMPACT_ATOMS: atom_id res chain seq x y z
N MET A 1 -27.97 -2.91 -2.20
CA MET A 1 -27.06 -2.05 -1.42
C MET A 1 -25.66 -2.61 -1.55
N ALA A 2 -24.67 -1.76 -1.66
CA ALA A 2 -23.28 -2.16 -1.80
C ALA A 2 -22.77 -2.89 -0.55
N LYS A 3 -21.86 -3.82 -0.74
CA LYS A 3 -21.22 -4.57 0.35
C LYS A 3 -19.72 -4.75 0.08
N ILE A 4 -18.91 -4.67 1.13
CA ILE A 4 -17.50 -4.99 1.03
C ILE A 4 -17.37 -6.53 1.04
N VAL A 5 -16.89 -7.08 -0.07
CA VAL A 5 -16.77 -8.53 -0.29
C VAL A 5 -15.31 -8.99 -0.27
N PHE A 6 -14.35 -8.06 -0.27
CA PHE A 6 -12.94 -8.39 -0.30
C PHE A 6 -12.09 -7.28 0.30
N GLY A 7 -11.10 -7.64 1.07
CA GLY A 7 -10.06 -6.74 1.55
C GLY A 7 -8.68 -7.30 1.24
N MET A 8 -7.73 -6.42 0.97
CA MET A 8 -6.36 -6.83 0.64
C MET A 8 -5.35 -5.82 1.18
N ALA A 9 -4.22 -6.32 1.67
CA ALA A 9 -3.02 -5.55 1.93
C ALA A 9 -1.85 -6.20 1.20
N VAL A 10 -1.19 -5.44 0.30
CA VAL A 10 -0.19 -5.96 -0.62
C VAL A 10 0.98 -4.98 -0.75
N PRO A 11 2.24 -5.44 -0.64
CA PRO A 11 3.41 -4.58 -0.84
C PRO A 11 3.56 -4.21 -2.32
N HIS A 12 4.02 -2.97 -2.58
CA HIS A 12 4.29 -2.46 -3.93
C HIS A 12 5.78 -2.15 -4.15
N SER A 13 6.65 -2.94 -3.56
CA SER A 13 8.10 -2.71 -3.64
C SER A 13 8.67 -2.86 -5.04
N GLY A 14 9.54 -1.94 -5.43
CA GLY A 14 10.33 -2.09 -6.66
C GLY A 14 11.21 -3.34 -6.68
N MET A 15 11.56 -3.89 -5.52
CA MET A 15 12.32 -5.15 -5.44
C MET A 15 11.57 -6.34 -6.03
N LEU A 16 10.24 -6.29 -6.10
CA LEU A 16 9.40 -7.34 -6.68
C LEU A 16 9.55 -7.46 -8.20
N GLY A 17 10.02 -6.40 -8.88
CA GLY A 17 10.33 -6.40 -10.31
C GLY A 17 11.83 -6.46 -10.61
N GLN A 18 12.69 -6.41 -9.59
CA GLN A 18 14.13 -6.45 -9.78
C GLN A 18 14.66 -7.89 -9.74
N ALA A 19 15.69 -8.16 -10.56
CA ALA A 19 16.44 -9.39 -10.42
C ALA A 19 17.08 -9.48 -9.02
N PRO A 20 17.10 -10.65 -8.37
CA PRO A 20 17.66 -10.81 -7.02
C PRO A 20 19.12 -10.34 -6.89
N GLU A 21 19.89 -10.39 -7.98
CA GLU A 21 21.27 -9.88 -8.07
C GLU A 21 21.35 -8.38 -7.76
N ASP A 22 20.30 -7.63 -8.12
CA ASP A 22 20.28 -6.17 -8.05
C ASP A 22 19.80 -5.62 -6.69
N TRP A 23 19.24 -6.48 -5.83
CA TRP A 23 18.70 -6.04 -4.54
C TRP A 23 19.75 -5.31 -3.67
N LEU A 24 20.98 -5.77 -3.68
CA LEU A 24 22.06 -5.14 -2.89
C LEU A 24 22.45 -3.76 -3.37
N LYS A 25 22.16 -3.41 -4.65
CA LYS A 25 22.36 -2.03 -5.17
C LYS A 25 21.49 -1.01 -4.44
N ASN A 26 20.31 -1.42 -3.98
CA ASN A 26 19.46 -0.58 -3.15
C ASN A 26 20.08 -0.32 -1.77
N GLY A 27 20.82 -1.29 -1.21
CA GLY A 27 21.53 -1.16 0.04
C GLY A 27 22.60 -0.06 0.03
N GLU A 28 23.19 0.26 -1.10
CA GLU A 28 24.13 1.38 -1.23
C GLU A 28 23.48 2.74 -0.93
N ARG A 29 22.23 2.91 -1.31
CA ARG A 29 21.43 4.10 -0.97
C ARG A 29 21.08 4.12 0.50
N ASP A 30 20.73 2.97 1.06
CA ASP A 30 20.41 2.85 2.49
C ASP A 30 21.61 3.22 3.37
N ARG A 31 22.83 2.78 3.00
CA ARG A 31 24.06 3.14 3.70
C ARG A 31 24.38 4.65 3.69
N LYS A 32 23.85 5.37 2.72
CA LYS A 32 24.01 6.84 2.59
C LYS A 32 22.84 7.62 3.17
N ASN A 33 21.77 6.95 3.59
CA ASN A 33 20.60 7.61 4.15
C ASN A 33 20.90 8.14 5.56
N PRO A 34 20.80 9.47 5.80
CA PRO A 34 21.10 10.05 7.09
C PRO A 34 20.01 9.82 8.14
N ALA A 35 18.86 9.29 7.76
CA ALA A 35 17.67 9.19 8.61
C ALA A 35 16.87 7.91 8.32
N LEU A 36 17.42 6.77 8.71
CA LEU A 36 16.75 5.48 8.69
C LEU A 36 15.81 5.38 9.91
N TRP A 37 14.50 5.31 9.67
CA TRP A 37 13.52 5.14 10.75
C TRP A 37 13.48 3.70 11.25
N TYR A 38 13.68 3.52 12.55
CA TYR A 38 13.61 2.22 13.21
C TYR A 38 13.20 2.39 14.67
N ARG A 39 12.16 1.70 15.09
CA ARG A 39 11.62 1.71 16.47
C ARG A 39 11.43 3.12 17.04
N GLY A 40 10.72 3.96 16.30
CA GLY A 40 10.26 5.26 16.78
C GLY A 40 11.28 6.41 16.71
N ARG A 41 12.49 6.19 16.17
CA ARG A 41 13.49 7.23 15.96
C ARG A 41 14.27 7.05 14.67
N THR A 42 15.02 8.06 14.28
CA THR A 42 15.96 8.01 13.16
C THR A 42 17.34 7.51 13.62
N TRP A 43 17.99 6.80 12.72
CA TRP A 43 19.32 6.25 12.85
C TRP A 43 20.14 6.60 11.61
N THR A 44 21.42 6.85 11.78
CA THR A 44 22.37 6.76 10.67
C THR A 44 22.67 5.28 10.41
N TYR A 45 23.16 4.93 9.22
CA TYR A 45 23.51 3.53 8.95
C TYR A 45 24.60 2.99 9.90
N PRO A 46 25.69 3.74 10.22
CA PRO A 46 26.67 3.25 11.20
C PRO A 46 26.10 3.00 12.60
N GLU A 47 25.17 3.83 13.07
CA GLU A 47 24.49 3.60 14.35
C GLU A 47 23.62 2.35 14.31
N LEU A 48 22.88 2.15 13.22
CA LEU A 48 22.04 0.97 13.03
C LEU A 48 22.88 -0.31 12.94
N GLU A 49 24.02 -0.27 12.26
CA GLU A 49 24.95 -1.37 12.15
C GLU A 49 25.62 -1.69 13.51
N ALA A 50 25.95 -0.66 14.29
CA ALA A 50 26.48 -0.86 15.64
C ALA A 50 25.44 -1.50 16.58
N GLU A 51 24.17 -1.14 16.46
CA GLU A 51 23.06 -1.66 17.26
C GLU A 51 22.71 -3.11 16.89
N ARG A 52 22.60 -3.38 15.58
CA ARG A 52 22.09 -4.67 15.08
C ARG A 52 23.20 -5.65 14.69
N GLY A 53 24.42 -5.17 14.58
CA GLY A 53 25.56 -5.93 14.08
C GLY A 53 25.36 -6.36 12.63
N ALA A 54 26.09 -7.41 12.23
CA ALA A 54 25.96 -8.02 10.91
C ALA A 54 25.00 -9.23 10.92
N ALA A 55 23.97 -9.19 11.74
CA ALA A 55 23.07 -10.33 11.97
C ALA A 55 22.37 -10.82 10.69
N PHE A 56 22.21 -9.93 9.69
CA PHE A 56 21.52 -10.24 8.45
C PHE A 56 22.45 -10.65 7.30
N ALA A 57 23.78 -10.59 7.50
CA ALA A 57 24.74 -10.99 6.46
C ALA A 57 24.51 -12.41 5.88
N PRO A 58 24.14 -13.44 6.66
CA PRO A 58 23.85 -14.76 6.12
C PRO A 58 22.71 -14.81 5.12
N PHE A 59 21.77 -13.86 5.20
CA PHE A 59 20.58 -13.79 4.36
C PHE A 59 20.78 -12.98 3.07
N LEU A 60 21.98 -12.42 2.87
CA LEU A 60 22.29 -11.61 1.68
C LEU A 60 22.93 -12.42 0.54
N THR A 61 23.04 -13.72 0.67
CA THR A 61 23.53 -14.56 -0.44
C THR A 61 22.56 -14.51 -1.63
N LEU A 62 23.06 -14.78 -2.83
CA LEU A 62 22.21 -14.80 -4.02
C LEU A 62 21.13 -15.89 -3.90
N GLU A 63 21.48 -17.05 -3.35
CA GLU A 63 20.55 -18.16 -3.10
C GLU A 63 19.37 -17.71 -2.24
N GLU A 64 19.61 -17.09 -1.08
CA GLU A 64 18.57 -16.57 -0.18
C GLU A 64 17.69 -15.52 -0.84
N ARG A 65 18.29 -14.58 -1.55
CA ARG A 65 17.53 -13.55 -2.28
C ARG A 65 16.67 -14.13 -3.40
N THR A 66 17.18 -15.10 -4.13
CA THR A 66 16.44 -15.83 -5.18
C THR A 66 15.26 -16.58 -4.59
N ALA A 67 15.46 -17.30 -3.47
CA ALA A 67 14.38 -18.01 -2.78
C ALA A 67 13.29 -17.05 -2.28
N ARG A 68 13.68 -15.88 -1.73
CA ARG A 68 12.73 -14.85 -1.28
C ARG A 68 11.97 -14.21 -2.43
N ALA A 69 12.64 -13.90 -3.54
CA ALA A 69 11.99 -13.37 -4.74
C ALA A 69 10.95 -14.36 -5.30
N ALA A 70 11.28 -15.65 -5.34
CA ALA A 70 10.35 -16.70 -5.77
C ALA A 70 9.13 -16.81 -4.85
N ARG A 71 9.32 -16.72 -3.51
CA ARG A 71 8.22 -16.68 -2.55
C ARG A 71 7.32 -15.47 -2.75
N CYS A 72 7.90 -14.28 -2.91
CA CYS A 72 7.15 -13.06 -3.18
C CYS A 72 6.33 -13.17 -4.48
N ARG A 73 6.91 -13.74 -5.55
CA ARG A 73 6.17 -13.95 -6.80
C ARG A 73 4.99 -14.90 -6.62
N ALA A 74 5.21 -16.04 -5.97
CA ALA A 74 4.14 -17.00 -5.69
C ALA A 74 3.02 -16.38 -4.81
N ALA A 75 3.39 -15.56 -3.84
CA ALA A 75 2.42 -14.87 -3.01
C ALA A 75 1.60 -13.85 -3.83
N LEU A 76 2.23 -13.06 -4.71
CA LEU A 76 1.52 -12.14 -5.62
C LEU A 76 0.55 -12.88 -6.54
N ASP A 77 0.96 -14.02 -7.09
CA ASP A 77 0.10 -14.84 -7.96
C ASP A 77 -1.15 -15.34 -7.22
N GLU A 78 -1.00 -15.78 -5.95
CA GLU A 78 -2.15 -16.14 -5.11
C GLU A 78 -3.01 -14.94 -4.75
N MET A 79 -2.43 -13.76 -4.46
CA MET A 79 -3.17 -12.53 -4.19
C MET A 79 -4.05 -12.14 -5.39
N ALA A 80 -3.49 -12.18 -6.61
CA ALA A 80 -4.22 -11.90 -7.84
C ALA A 80 -5.34 -12.94 -8.08
N ALA A 81 -5.06 -14.23 -7.84
CA ALA A 81 -6.06 -15.29 -7.93
C ALA A 81 -7.19 -15.11 -6.90
N ALA A 82 -6.86 -14.74 -5.65
CA ALA A 82 -7.85 -14.47 -4.60
C ALA A 82 -8.74 -13.29 -4.98
N TYR A 83 -8.16 -12.20 -5.51
CA TYR A 83 -8.91 -11.05 -6.02
C TYR A 83 -9.87 -11.45 -7.15
N ALA A 84 -9.39 -12.20 -8.13
CA ALA A 84 -10.22 -12.64 -9.27
C ALA A 84 -11.43 -13.48 -8.81
N ARG A 85 -11.26 -14.35 -7.80
CA ARG A 85 -12.34 -15.15 -7.21
C ARG A 85 -13.39 -14.30 -6.48
N ALA A 86 -13.06 -13.09 -6.06
CA ALA A 86 -14.00 -12.23 -5.33
C ALA A 86 -15.07 -11.57 -6.20
N HIS A 87 -14.92 -11.58 -7.53
CA HIS A 87 -15.87 -11.00 -8.48
C HIS A 87 -16.30 -9.58 -8.09
N VAL A 88 -15.34 -8.68 -8.05
CA VAL A 88 -15.49 -7.30 -7.60
C VAL A 88 -16.08 -6.43 -8.71
N ASP A 89 -17.12 -5.64 -8.38
CA ASP A 89 -17.73 -4.66 -9.30
C ASP A 89 -17.04 -3.29 -9.20
N VAL A 90 -16.56 -2.91 -8.00
CA VAL A 90 -15.88 -1.64 -7.75
C VAL A 90 -14.73 -1.85 -6.75
N ALA A 91 -13.56 -1.27 -7.03
CA ALA A 91 -12.43 -1.31 -6.12
C ALA A 91 -12.16 0.08 -5.50
N ILE A 92 -11.95 0.14 -4.19
CA ILE A 92 -11.40 1.31 -3.49
C ILE A 92 -9.94 1.01 -3.20
N ILE A 93 -9.03 1.75 -3.82
CA ILE A 93 -7.59 1.49 -3.72
C ILE A 93 -6.95 2.58 -2.87
N LEU A 94 -6.41 2.17 -1.72
CA LEU A 94 -5.72 3.04 -0.78
C LEU A 94 -4.22 2.99 -1.09
N GLY A 95 -3.63 4.14 -1.31
CA GLY A 95 -2.22 4.25 -1.62
C GLY A 95 -1.66 5.60 -1.19
N LYS A 96 -0.47 5.91 -1.67
CA LYS A 96 0.19 7.19 -1.39
C LYS A 96 0.77 7.80 -2.65
N ASP A 97 1.03 9.10 -2.60
CA ASP A 97 1.93 9.80 -3.50
C ASP A 97 3.29 9.95 -2.85
N GLN A 98 4.36 9.59 -3.55
CA GLN A 98 5.75 9.84 -3.12
C GLN A 98 6.36 11.04 -3.85
N LYS A 99 5.64 12.14 -3.92
CA LYS A 99 6.00 13.32 -4.71
C LYS A 99 6.03 13.06 -6.22
N GLU A 100 5.26 12.08 -6.67
CA GLU A 100 5.14 11.73 -8.08
C GLU A 100 4.22 12.72 -8.82
N ILE A 101 3.13 13.14 -8.14
CA ILE A 101 2.16 14.09 -8.69
C ILE A 101 2.14 15.43 -7.96
N TRP A 102 2.53 15.48 -6.69
CA TRP A 102 2.57 16.71 -5.88
C TRP A 102 3.96 16.99 -5.31
N PRO A 103 4.87 17.61 -6.08
CA PRO A 103 6.23 17.90 -5.60
C PRO A 103 6.21 18.85 -4.38
N ASP A 104 5.29 19.83 -4.37
CA ASP A 104 5.27 20.94 -3.41
C ASP A 104 4.08 20.90 -2.43
N GLN A 105 3.26 19.85 -2.48
CA GLN A 105 2.07 19.71 -1.65
C GLN A 105 2.07 18.33 -0.95
N SER A 106 1.35 18.25 0.16
CA SER A 106 1.13 16.98 0.87
C SER A 106 -0.26 17.00 1.53
N PRO A 107 -1.35 16.92 0.72
CA PRO A 107 -2.71 16.83 1.26
C PRO A 107 -2.83 15.58 2.14
N SER A 108 -3.48 15.70 3.29
CA SER A 108 -3.57 14.59 4.27
C SER A 108 -4.24 13.35 3.68
N ILE A 109 -5.45 13.54 3.14
CA ILE A 109 -6.21 12.48 2.46
C ILE A 109 -6.90 13.09 1.26
N THR A 110 -6.79 12.43 0.11
CA THR A 110 -7.39 12.86 -1.15
C THR A 110 -8.19 11.72 -1.76
N ILE A 111 -9.37 12.00 -2.29
CA ILE A 111 -10.16 11.06 -3.10
C ILE A 111 -10.17 11.55 -4.55
N TYR A 112 -9.86 10.66 -5.48
CA TYR A 112 -9.92 10.95 -6.91
C TYR A 112 -11.37 10.83 -7.40
N THR A 113 -11.88 11.91 -7.99
CA THR A 113 -13.25 12.01 -8.53
C THR A 113 -13.31 12.16 -10.05
N GLY A 114 -12.15 12.13 -10.73
CA GLY A 114 -12.10 12.12 -12.19
C GLY A 114 -12.61 10.82 -12.79
N ALA A 115 -12.83 10.81 -14.11
CA ALA A 115 -13.39 9.67 -14.81
C ALA A 115 -12.36 8.64 -15.28
N GLU A 116 -11.14 9.08 -15.58
CA GLU A 116 -10.12 8.25 -16.21
C GLU A 116 -8.82 8.23 -15.42
N VAL A 117 -8.19 7.08 -15.40
CA VAL A 117 -6.87 6.87 -14.78
C VAL A 117 -5.93 6.32 -15.83
N HIS A 118 -4.81 7.01 -16.04
CA HIS A 118 -3.83 6.64 -17.03
C HIS A 118 -2.68 5.87 -16.39
N ASN A 119 -2.34 4.70 -16.93
CA ASN A 119 -1.22 3.87 -16.52
C ASN A 119 -0.32 3.53 -17.72
N GLY A 120 0.92 3.13 -17.45
CA GLY A 120 1.90 2.82 -18.47
C GLY A 120 3.18 3.62 -18.31
N PRO A 121 4.02 3.77 -19.36
CA PRO A 121 5.26 4.52 -19.28
C PRO A 121 5.03 5.97 -18.76
N PRO A 122 5.92 6.51 -17.90
CA PRO A 122 7.23 5.99 -17.51
C PRO A 122 7.24 4.96 -16.38
N GLN A 123 6.08 4.65 -15.77
CA GLN A 123 5.97 3.45 -14.93
C GLN A 123 6.22 2.20 -15.79
N ARG A 124 6.90 1.22 -15.27
CA ARG A 124 7.28 -0.01 -15.99
C ARG A 124 7.58 -1.15 -15.02
N ASP A 125 7.99 -2.27 -15.57
CA ASP A 125 8.34 -3.48 -14.83
C ASP A 125 7.17 -3.96 -13.97
N VAL A 126 7.38 -4.00 -12.65
CA VAL A 126 6.37 -4.45 -11.69
C VAL A 126 5.17 -3.50 -11.56
N TYR A 127 5.27 -2.27 -12.06
CA TYR A 127 4.26 -1.23 -11.86
C TYR A 127 3.26 -1.08 -12.99
N ALA A 128 3.68 -1.29 -14.25
CA ALA A 128 2.80 -0.99 -15.37
C ALA A 128 3.17 -1.79 -16.61
N PRO A 129 2.22 -1.97 -17.55
CA PRO A 129 2.53 -2.51 -18.87
C PRO A 129 3.43 -1.56 -19.67
N ASP A 130 4.08 -2.11 -20.70
CA ASP A 130 4.98 -1.34 -21.59
C ASP A 130 4.24 -0.33 -22.48
N THR A 131 2.92 -0.38 -22.51
CA THR A 131 2.07 0.50 -23.33
C THR A 131 1.11 1.29 -22.47
N HIS A 132 0.75 2.49 -22.93
CA HIS A 132 -0.26 3.32 -22.28
C HIS A 132 -1.62 2.63 -22.29
N VAL A 133 -2.26 2.59 -21.13
CA VAL A 133 -3.62 2.08 -20.92
C VAL A 133 -4.44 3.12 -20.14
N VAL A 134 -5.75 3.14 -20.40
CA VAL A 134 -6.70 4.01 -19.69
C VAL A 134 -7.72 3.14 -18.98
N HIS A 135 -7.85 3.35 -17.68
CA HIS A 135 -8.82 2.66 -16.83
C HIS A 135 -9.95 3.61 -16.43
N GLN A 136 -11.13 3.06 -16.19
CA GLN A 136 -12.28 3.84 -15.76
C GLN A 136 -12.33 3.94 -14.23
N ALA A 137 -12.37 5.16 -13.70
CA ALA A 137 -12.71 5.40 -12.31
C ALA A 137 -14.23 5.39 -12.09
N HIS A 138 -14.66 5.61 -10.85
CA HIS A 138 -16.08 5.70 -10.48
C HIS A 138 -16.43 7.06 -9.86
N PRO A 139 -16.56 8.15 -10.66
CA PRO A 139 -16.73 9.52 -10.15
C PRO A 139 -17.93 9.69 -9.22
N ALA A 140 -19.08 9.11 -9.57
CA ALA A 140 -20.30 9.23 -8.77
C ALA A 140 -20.13 8.62 -7.37
N PHE A 141 -19.52 7.44 -7.29
CA PHE A 141 -19.26 6.79 -6.01
C PHE A 141 -18.19 7.55 -5.20
N ALA A 142 -17.13 8.04 -5.87
CA ALA A 142 -16.08 8.85 -5.24
C ALA A 142 -16.65 10.15 -4.64
N THR A 143 -17.48 10.88 -5.36
CA THR A 143 -18.14 12.10 -4.88
C THR A 143 -19.04 11.79 -3.66
N TYR A 144 -19.83 10.74 -3.76
CA TYR A 144 -20.66 10.29 -2.64
C TYR A 144 -19.84 9.96 -1.39
N LEU A 145 -18.69 9.28 -1.56
CA LEU A 145 -17.79 8.99 -0.43
C LEU A 145 -17.28 10.29 0.20
N ILE A 146 -16.84 11.29 -0.57
CA ILE A 146 -16.41 12.59 -0.04
C ILE A 146 -17.54 13.21 0.81
N GLU A 147 -18.77 13.26 0.30
CA GLU A 147 -19.91 13.80 1.03
C GLU A 147 -20.19 13.02 2.33
N ALA A 148 -20.08 11.70 2.29
CA ALA A 148 -20.26 10.86 3.48
C ALA A 148 -19.18 11.15 4.53
N PHE A 149 -17.92 11.24 4.12
CA PHE A 149 -16.81 11.56 4.99
C PHE A 149 -16.89 12.98 5.58
N GLN A 150 -17.34 13.96 4.80
CA GLN A 150 -17.57 15.34 5.30
C GLN A 150 -18.61 15.37 6.42
N ARG A 151 -19.71 14.62 6.28
CA ARG A 151 -20.73 14.50 7.35
C ARG A 151 -20.18 13.94 8.65
N GLU A 152 -19.14 13.11 8.57
CA GLU A 152 -18.43 12.50 9.71
C GLU A 152 -17.18 13.31 10.15
N GLY A 153 -17.06 14.56 9.69
CA GLY A 153 -16.00 15.49 10.12
C GLY A 153 -14.61 15.21 9.52
N PHE A 154 -14.56 14.63 8.32
CA PHE A 154 -13.32 14.52 7.55
C PHE A 154 -13.21 15.67 6.54
N ASP A 155 -12.12 16.42 6.62
CA ASP A 155 -11.73 17.38 5.59
C ASP A 155 -10.88 16.62 4.54
N LEU A 156 -11.45 16.36 3.39
CA LEU A 156 -10.81 15.63 2.31
C LEU A 156 -10.50 16.56 1.13
N ASN A 157 -9.40 16.28 0.45
CA ASN A 157 -9.10 16.91 -0.82
C ASN A 157 -9.83 16.16 -1.96
N ASP A 158 -10.52 16.91 -2.82
CA ASP A 158 -11.15 16.42 -4.03
C ASP A 158 -10.17 16.58 -5.22
N LEU A 159 -9.77 15.47 -5.82
CA LEU A 159 -8.88 15.44 -6.98
C LEU A 159 -9.67 15.09 -8.25
N GLN A 160 -10.02 16.08 -9.05
CA GLN A 160 -10.85 15.89 -10.26
C GLN A 160 -10.04 15.49 -11.49
N ALA A 161 -8.76 15.76 -11.49
CA ALA A 161 -7.84 15.38 -12.57
C ALA A 161 -6.44 15.10 -11.99
N TRP A 162 -5.75 14.12 -12.53
CA TRP A 162 -4.36 13.87 -12.17
C TRP A 162 -3.48 15.03 -12.64
N PRO A 163 -2.62 15.60 -11.77
CA PRO A 163 -1.67 16.63 -12.18
C PRO A 163 -0.60 16.06 -13.13
N GLU A 164 0.06 16.92 -13.87
CA GLU A 164 1.21 16.53 -14.68
C GLU A 164 2.34 15.97 -13.80
N ASN A 165 2.93 14.84 -14.21
CA ASN A 165 4.01 14.16 -13.49
C ASN A 165 5.38 14.85 -13.75
N VAL A 166 5.52 16.11 -13.35
CA VAL A 166 6.74 16.90 -13.59
C VAL A 166 7.97 16.22 -12.98
N TRP A 167 7.85 15.75 -11.75
CA TRP A 167 8.95 15.07 -11.06
C TRP A 167 9.40 13.77 -11.73
N MET A 168 8.46 12.98 -12.25
CA MET A 168 8.81 11.78 -13.01
C MET A 168 9.50 12.12 -14.31
N ALA A 169 9.05 13.15 -15.02
CA ALA A 169 9.67 13.64 -16.24
C ALA A 169 11.12 14.09 -15.99
N GLU A 170 11.36 14.87 -14.95
CA GLU A 170 12.69 15.33 -14.56
C GLU A 170 13.62 14.19 -14.19
N ARG A 171 13.13 13.25 -13.38
CA ARG A 171 13.94 12.12 -12.89
C ARG A 171 14.24 11.06 -13.95
N GLN A 172 13.35 10.85 -14.90
CA GLN A 172 13.46 9.79 -15.88
C GLN A 172 13.82 10.31 -17.29
N GLY A 173 13.84 11.62 -17.48
CA GLY A 173 14.12 12.25 -18.78
C GLY A 173 13.04 11.96 -19.83
N TYR A 174 11.82 11.60 -19.39
CA TYR A 174 10.69 11.31 -20.24
C TYR A 174 9.41 11.92 -19.64
N LYS A 175 8.73 12.75 -20.37
CA LYS A 175 7.42 13.30 -20.01
C LYS A 175 6.35 12.67 -20.92
N PRO A 176 5.42 11.87 -20.38
CA PRO A 176 4.30 11.37 -21.17
C PRO A 176 3.34 12.50 -21.54
N ASP A 177 2.57 12.27 -22.60
CA ASP A 177 1.50 13.18 -23.04
C ASP A 177 0.22 13.07 -22.15
N TYR A 178 0.31 12.31 -21.08
CA TYR A 178 -0.79 12.04 -20.15
C TYR A 178 -0.26 11.99 -18.70
N PRO A 179 -1.09 12.33 -17.70
CA PRO A 179 -0.73 12.21 -16.31
C PRO A 179 -0.78 10.75 -15.85
N VAL A 180 0.36 10.18 -15.48
CA VAL A 180 0.45 8.79 -15.00
C VAL A 180 0.10 8.72 -13.51
N VAL A 181 -0.71 7.76 -13.14
CA VAL A 181 -1.07 7.48 -11.75
C VAL A 181 0.18 7.11 -10.92
N PRO A 182 0.24 7.43 -9.61
CA PRO A 182 1.36 7.03 -8.76
C PRO A 182 1.56 5.51 -8.71
N HIS A 183 2.82 5.10 -8.54
CA HIS A 183 3.25 3.69 -8.56
C HIS A 183 2.44 2.77 -7.64
N ALA A 184 1.95 3.28 -6.51
CA ALA A 184 1.13 2.51 -5.57
C ALA A 184 -0.16 1.96 -6.20
N TYR A 185 -0.76 2.71 -7.13
CA TYR A 185 -1.97 2.31 -7.86
C TYR A 185 -1.62 1.50 -9.10
N SER A 186 -0.60 1.95 -9.85
CA SER A 186 -0.08 1.25 -11.02
C SER A 186 0.21 -0.21 -10.70
N PHE A 187 0.87 -0.46 -9.57
CA PHE A 187 1.19 -1.81 -9.08
C PHE A 187 -0.06 -2.68 -8.94
N VAL A 188 -1.11 -2.15 -8.31
CA VAL A 188 -2.36 -2.91 -8.09
C VAL A 188 -3.03 -3.24 -9.41
N TYR A 189 -3.11 -2.28 -10.36
CA TYR A 189 -3.68 -2.53 -11.67
C TYR A 189 -2.91 -3.62 -12.42
N HIS A 190 -1.58 -3.55 -12.40
CA HIS A 190 -0.73 -4.45 -13.15
C HIS A 190 -0.61 -5.84 -12.50
N GLN A 191 -0.25 -5.90 -11.21
CA GLN A 191 0.07 -7.16 -10.54
C GLN A 191 -1.15 -7.91 -10.00
N ILE A 192 -2.20 -7.20 -9.61
CA ILE A 192 -3.38 -7.81 -8.97
C ILE A 192 -4.56 -7.91 -9.92
N MET A 193 -4.78 -6.89 -10.76
CA MET A 193 -5.97 -6.79 -11.62
C MET A 193 -5.69 -7.13 -13.10
N GLY A 194 -4.45 -7.49 -13.44
CA GLY A 194 -4.05 -7.91 -14.80
C GLY A 194 -4.34 -6.83 -15.85
N ASP A 195 -4.06 -5.56 -15.54
CA ASP A 195 -4.31 -4.38 -16.36
C ASP A 195 -5.78 -4.19 -16.81
N ASN A 196 -6.70 -4.83 -16.11
CA ASN A 196 -8.13 -4.72 -16.39
C ASN A 196 -8.94 -4.49 -15.10
N PRO A 197 -8.70 -3.40 -14.36
CA PRO A 197 -9.46 -3.08 -13.16
C PRO A 197 -10.93 -2.81 -13.48
N PRO A 198 -11.86 -3.16 -12.57
CA PRO A 198 -13.23 -2.64 -12.63
C PRO A 198 -13.22 -1.12 -12.41
N PRO A 199 -14.36 -0.42 -12.57
CA PRO A 199 -14.47 0.95 -12.10
C PRO A 199 -13.98 1.07 -10.66
N HIS A 200 -13.18 2.11 -10.36
CA HIS A 200 -12.50 2.17 -9.06
C HIS A 200 -12.37 3.59 -8.53
N VAL A 201 -12.05 3.70 -7.23
CA VAL A 201 -11.84 4.96 -6.53
C VAL A 201 -10.42 4.95 -5.92
N PRO A 202 -9.46 5.66 -6.51
CA PRO A 202 -8.17 5.92 -5.87
C PRO A 202 -8.31 6.85 -4.67
N VAL A 203 -7.74 6.44 -3.53
CA VAL A 203 -7.70 7.24 -2.31
C VAL A 203 -6.24 7.40 -1.87
N LEU A 204 -5.73 8.63 -1.87
CA LEU A 204 -4.35 8.96 -1.57
C LEU A 204 -4.24 9.41 -0.12
N PHE A 205 -3.38 8.76 0.64
CA PHE A 205 -3.00 9.16 1.99
C PHE A 205 -1.59 9.76 1.97
N ASN A 206 -1.41 10.91 2.60
CA ASN A 206 -0.06 11.36 2.91
C ASN A 206 0.49 10.55 4.08
N LEU A 207 1.09 9.41 3.82
CA LEU A 207 1.64 8.55 4.86
C LEU A 207 3.08 8.94 5.23
N PHE A 208 3.81 9.57 4.29
CA PHE A 208 5.25 9.70 4.36
C PHE A 208 5.75 11.09 4.82
N TYR A 209 5.08 12.18 4.44
CA TYR A 209 5.60 13.54 4.58
C TYR A 209 4.93 14.31 5.74
N PRO A 210 5.64 14.54 6.87
CA PRO A 210 5.09 15.40 7.92
C PRO A 210 4.93 16.85 7.41
N PRO A 211 4.06 17.69 8.02
CA PRO A 211 3.29 17.40 9.25
C PRO A 211 1.85 16.92 9.00
N THR A 212 1.41 16.72 7.76
CA THR A 212 0.01 16.47 7.42
C THR A 212 -0.36 14.97 7.34
N GLN A 213 0.49 14.11 7.89
CA GLN A 213 0.22 12.67 7.97
C GLN A 213 -0.98 12.38 8.88
N PRO A 214 -1.98 11.59 8.47
CA PRO A 214 -3.01 11.12 9.37
C PRO A 214 -2.40 10.18 10.43
N SER A 215 -2.90 10.26 11.67
CA SER A 215 -2.54 9.32 12.73
C SER A 215 -3.14 7.93 12.48
N MET A 216 -2.61 6.89 13.16
CA MET A 216 -3.21 5.55 13.11
C MET A 216 -4.69 5.58 13.52
N LYS A 217 -5.04 6.33 14.58
CA LYS A 217 -6.44 6.51 15.00
C LYS A 217 -7.32 7.10 13.90
N ARG A 218 -6.80 8.09 13.16
CA ARG A 218 -7.54 8.73 12.06
C ARG A 218 -7.74 7.77 10.89
N CYS A 219 -6.78 6.89 10.61
CA CYS A 219 -6.92 5.85 9.59
C CYS A 219 -7.94 4.78 9.99
N ILE A 220 -7.95 4.34 11.25
CA ILE A 220 -8.96 3.41 11.78
C ILE A 220 -10.37 4.03 11.67
N GLU A 221 -10.52 5.29 12.06
CA GLU A 221 -11.79 6.02 11.94
C GLU A 221 -12.23 6.17 10.47
N PHE A 222 -11.29 6.43 9.57
CA PHE A 222 -11.56 6.45 8.13
C PHE A 222 -12.14 5.11 7.67
N GLY A 223 -11.59 3.98 8.13
CA GLY A 223 -12.10 2.64 7.80
C GLY A 223 -13.53 2.40 8.29
N ARG A 224 -13.89 2.92 9.48
CA ARG A 224 -15.26 2.87 10.00
C ARG A 224 -16.22 3.64 9.08
N VAL A 225 -15.89 4.90 8.78
CA VAL A 225 -16.73 5.74 7.93
C VAL A 225 -16.85 5.17 6.52
N LEU A 226 -15.74 4.67 5.95
CA LEU A 226 -15.74 4.02 4.65
C LEU A 226 -16.75 2.87 4.58
N ARG A 227 -16.73 1.99 5.58
CA ARG A 227 -17.66 0.86 5.69
C ARG A 227 -19.12 1.32 5.69
N GLU A 228 -19.44 2.31 6.51
CA GLU A 228 -20.78 2.83 6.66
C GLU A 228 -21.26 3.52 5.39
N ALA A 229 -20.37 4.27 4.73
CA ALA A 229 -20.65 4.91 3.45
C ALA A 229 -20.90 3.87 2.34
N VAL A 230 -20.07 2.82 2.25
CA VAL A 230 -20.29 1.73 1.30
C VAL A 230 -21.63 1.05 1.53
N ALA A 231 -21.96 0.71 2.77
CA ALA A 231 -23.22 0.04 3.10
C ALA A 231 -24.47 0.90 2.81
N ALA A 232 -24.33 2.22 2.84
CA ALA A 232 -25.41 3.16 2.54
C ALA A 232 -25.55 3.49 1.04
N TRP A 233 -24.62 3.09 0.18
CA TRP A 233 -24.72 3.27 -1.27
C TRP A 233 -25.90 2.46 -1.83
N PRO A 234 -26.79 3.09 -2.64
CA PRO A 234 -28.06 2.48 -3.02
C PRO A 234 -27.95 1.33 -4.02
N GLU A 235 -26.90 1.35 -4.86
CA GLU A 235 -26.71 0.31 -5.88
C GLU A 235 -26.20 -1.00 -5.24
N ASP A 236 -26.50 -2.13 -5.87
CA ASP A 236 -25.99 -3.42 -5.44
C ASP A 236 -24.62 -3.68 -6.06
N LEU A 237 -23.58 -3.36 -5.31
CA LEU A 237 -22.19 -3.46 -5.75
C LEU A 237 -21.37 -4.36 -4.81
N ARG A 238 -20.52 -5.17 -5.40
CA ARG A 238 -19.48 -5.95 -4.73
C ARG A 238 -18.20 -5.10 -4.67
N VAL A 239 -17.87 -4.59 -3.49
CA VAL A 239 -16.77 -3.63 -3.30
C VAL A 239 -15.54 -4.33 -2.71
N ALA A 240 -14.36 -4.09 -3.31
CA ALA A 240 -13.09 -4.41 -2.68
C ALA A 240 -12.45 -3.16 -2.05
N VAL A 241 -11.74 -3.35 -0.93
CA VAL A 241 -10.87 -2.33 -0.32
C VAL A 241 -9.45 -2.86 -0.31
N ILE A 242 -8.55 -2.19 -1.05
CA ILE A 242 -7.18 -2.64 -1.27
C ILE A 242 -6.20 -1.60 -0.72
N ALA A 243 -5.35 -2.00 0.22
CA ALA A 243 -4.24 -1.21 0.71
C ALA A 243 -2.95 -1.60 -0.03
N SER A 244 -2.39 -0.67 -0.78
CA SER A 244 -1.13 -0.81 -1.51
C SER A 244 0.00 -0.18 -0.71
N GLY A 245 0.89 -1.02 -0.17
CA GLY A 245 2.02 -0.61 0.67
C GLY A 245 2.70 -1.78 1.34
N GLY A 246 3.89 -1.57 1.90
CA GLY A 246 4.66 -2.58 2.62
C GLY A 246 4.49 -2.53 4.15
N LEU A 247 5.03 -3.51 4.83
CA LEU A 247 5.24 -3.50 6.28
C LEU A 247 6.46 -2.65 6.62
N THR A 248 7.32 -3.06 7.58
CA THR A 248 8.48 -2.23 7.93
C THR A 248 9.45 -2.06 6.77
N HIS A 249 9.77 -0.82 6.44
CA HIS A 249 10.81 -0.39 5.52
C HIS A 249 11.16 1.12 5.72
N PHE A 250 12.35 1.56 5.51
CA PHE A 250 13.52 0.93 4.87
C PHE A 250 14.39 0.10 5.84
N VAL A 251 14.01 -0.05 7.10
CA VAL A 251 14.63 -0.96 8.06
C VAL A 251 13.61 -2.00 8.45
N ASN A 252 13.93 -3.28 8.21
CA ASN A 252 13.04 -4.38 8.56
C ASN A 252 13.03 -4.58 10.07
N ASP A 253 11.85 -4.72 10.65
CA ASP A 253 11.64 -5.15 12.03
C ASP A 253 10.61 -6.30 12.04
N GLU A 254 11.10 -7.53 11.96
CA GLU A 254 10.24 -8.71 11.89
C GLU A 254 9.36 -8.89 13.13
N GLU A 255 9.85 -8.48 14.30
CA GLU A 255 9.08 -8.55 15.53
C GLU A 255 7.87 -7.61 15.45
N PHE A 256 8.10 -6.37 15.02
CA PHE A 256 7.06 -5.39 14.82
C PHE A 256 6.09 -5.81 13.71
N ASP A 257 6.59 -6.31 12.58
CA ASP A 257 5.74 -6.80 11.49
C ASP A 257 4.81 -7.93 11.94
N ARG A 258 5.32 -8.89 12.73
CA ARG A 258 4.51 -9.99 13.27
C ARG A 258 3.48 -9.52 14.29
N ASP A 259 3.83 -8.56 15.17
CA ASP A 259 2.88 -7.93 16.09
C ASP A 259 1.76 -7.23 15.33
N VAL A 260 2.10 -6.41 14.33
CA VAL A 260 1.12 -5.73 13.48
C VAL A 260 0.20 -6.72 12.76
N MET A 261 0.75 -7.75 12.11
CA MET A 261 -0.06 -8.76 11.42
C MET A 261 -0.97 -9.52 12.40
N GLY A 262 -0.49 -9.83 13.60
CA GLY A 262 -1.30 -10.46 14.65
C GLY A 262 -2.47 -9.59 15.08
N ARG A 263 -2.25 -8.28 15.25
CA ARG A 263 -3.31 -7.30 15.57
C ARG A 263 -4.31 -7.14 14.44
N LEU A 264 -3.85 -7.11 13.20
CA LEU A 264 -4.73 -7.06 12.02
C LEU A 264 -5.63 -8.30 11.94
N ALA A 265 -5.08 -9.48 12.18
CA ALA A 265 -5.83 -10.74 12.19
C ALA A 265 -6.85 -10.80 13.33
N ALA A 266 -6.53 -10.23 14.49
CA ALA A 266 -7.39 -10.17 15.66
C ALA A 266 -8.40 -9.01 15.65
N TYR A 267 -8.38 -8.14 14.66
CA TYR A 267 -9.14 -6.88 14.66
C TYR A 267 -8.85 -5.99 15.89
N ASP A 268 -7.59 -6.02 16.38
CA ASP A 268 -7.12 -5.26 17.54
C ASP A 268 -6.77 -3.81 17.14
N TYR A 269 -7.79 -3.02 16.81
CA TYR A 269 -7.62 -1.62 16.43
C TYR A 269 -7.13 -0.74 17.59
N ASP A 270 -7.52 -1.05 18.84
CA ASP A 270 -7.05 -0.33 20.02
C ASP A 270 -5.56 -0.56 20.25
N GLY A 271 -5.09 -1.79 20.09
CA GLY A 271 -3.69 -2.13 20.17
C GLY A 271 -2.85 -1.45 19.08
N LEU A 272 -3.33 -1.40 17.83
CA LEU A 272 -2.65 -0.65 16.76
C LEU A 272 -2.60 0.85 17.08
N ALA A 273 -3.71 1.43 17.57
CA ALA A 273 -3.80 2.84 17.92
C ALA A 273 -2.97 3.23 19.18
N ALA A 274 -2.63 2.27 20.03
CA ALA A 274 -1.80 2.46 21.21
C ALA A 274 -0.30 2.55 20.88
N ILE A 275 0.13 2.01 19.75
CA ILE A 275 1.51 2.15 19.27
C ILE A 275 1.76 3.62 18.89
N PRO A 276 2.81 4.28 19.39
CA PRO A 276 3.11 5.66 19.05
C PRO A 276 3.27 5.88 17.54
N ASP A 277 2.70 6.96 17.00
CA ASP A 277 2.80 7.29 15.56
C ASP A 277 4.26 7.43 15.06
N THR A 278 5.22 7.62 15.95
CA THR A 278 6.65 7.62 15.62
C THR A 278 7.16 6.26 15.12
N TYR A 279 6.47 5.16 15.43
CA TYR A 279 6.78 3.83 14.86
C TYR A 279 6.27 3.70 13.42
N TYR A 280 5.23 4.46 13.05
CA TYR A 280 4.63 4.48 11.73
C TYR A 280 5.18 5.65 10.91
N GLN A 281 6.50 5.70 10.72
CA GLN A 281 7.18 6.74 9.95
C GLN A 281 7.92 6.16 8.75
N SER A 282 8.32 7.04 7.82
CA SER A 282 8.98 6.63 6.59
C SER A 282 8.11 5.60 5.82
N GLY A 283 8.73 4.57 5.24
CA GLY A 283 8.02 3.50 4.56
C GLY A 283 7.01 2.76 5.44
N THR A 284 7.39 2.44 6.68
CA THR A 284 6.53 1.73 7.67
C THR A 284 5.19 2.44 7.91
N SER A 285 5.06 3.70 7.55
CA SER A 285 3.79 4.44 7.65
C SER A 285 2.65 3.85 6.82
N GLU A 286 2.94 3.01 5.83
CA GLU A 286 1.95 2.34 4.98
C GLU A 286 1.09 1.34 5.76
N VAL A 287 1.56 0.83 6.87
CA VAL A 287 0.77 0.00 7.80
C VAL A 287 -0.55 0.70 8.22
N LYS A 288 -0.57 2.03 8.25
CA LYS A 288 -1.77 2.79 8.61
C LYS A 288 -2.95 2.50 7.68
N ILE A 289 -2.73 2.31 6.38
CA ILE A 289 -3.83 1.98 5.46
C ILE A 289 -4.26 0.50 5.55
N TYR A 290 -3.45 -0.38 6.12
CA TYR A 290 -3.88 -1.74 6.45
C TYR A 290 -4.97 -1.73 7.51
N SER A 291 -4.87 -0.81 8.49
CA SER A 291 -5.90 -0.65 9.51
C SER A 291 -7.24 -0.16 8.94
N VAL A 292 -7.21 0.61 7.84
CA VAL A 292 -8.42 0.99 7.10
C VAL A 292 -9.15 -0.24 6.57
N VAL A 293 -8.41 -1.15 5.90
CA VAL A 293 -8.98 -2.41 5.37
C VAL A 293 -9.55 -3.26 6.48
N MET A 294 -8.77 -3.48 7.55
CA MET A 294 -9.21 -4.23 8.72
C MET A 294 -10.51 -3.67 9.30
N MET A 295 -10.57 -2.35 9.52
CA MET A 295 -11.74 -1.72 10.14
C MET A 295 -12.97 -1.74 9.22
N ALA A 296 -12.76 -1.61 7.91
CA ALA A 296 -13.83 -1.70 6.94
C ALA A 296 -14.48 -3.11 6.90
N LEU A 297 -13.73 -4.14 7.22
CA LEU A 297 -14.16 -5.55 7.20
C LEU A 297 -14.61 -6.10 8.56
N GLN A 298 -14.30 -5.41 9.65
CA GLN A 298 -14.52 -5.90 11.02
C GLN A 298 -15.92 -6.49 11.27
N PRO A 299 -17.04 -5.90 10.82
CA PRO A 299 -18.37 -6.48 11.09
C PRO A 299 -18.70 -7.72 10.25
N THR A 300 -17.91 -7.99 9.21
CA THR A 300 -18.15 -9.19 8.37
C THR A 300 -17.71 -10.47 9.07
N GLY A 301 -16.82 -10.37 10.08
CA GLY A 301 -16.18 -11.50 10.72
C GLY A 301 -15.19 -12.27 9.83
N ALA A 302 -14.83 -11.70 8.67
CA ALA A 302 -13.88 -12.33 7.75
C ALA A 302 -12.55 -12.60 8.43
N GLN A 303 -12.03 -13.81 8.28
CA GLN A 303 -10.70 -14.16 8.78
C GLN A 303 -9.62 -13.61 7.84
N MET A 304 -8.53 -13.09 8.41
CA MET A 304 -7.35 -12.72 7.62
C MET A 304 -6.62 -13.99 7.14
N THR A 305 -6.41 -14.08 5.85
CA THR A 305 -5.51 -15.08 5.26
C THR A 305 -4.15 -14.41 5.05
N LEU A 306 -3.14 -14.84 5.79
CA LEU A 306 -1.75 -14.52 5.52
C LEU A 306 -1.22 -15.49 4.47
N VAL A 307 -1.05 -15.02 3.23
CA VAL A 307 -0.53 -15.84 2.14
C VAL A 307 0.95 -16.12 2.37
N ASP A 308 1.74 -15.07 2.62
CA ASP A 308 3.14 -15.18 3.04
C ASP A 308 3.62 -13.90 3.73
N TYR A 309 4.68 -14.03 4.51
CA TYR A 309 5.48 -12.93 5.02
C TYR A 309 6.95 -13.20 4.68
N VAL A 310 7.53 -12.33 3.86
CA VAL A 310 8.89 -12.48 3.33
C VAL A 310 9.71 -11.24 3.67
N PRO A 311 10.54 -11.25 4.71
CA PRO A 311 11.46 -10.16 4.96
C PRO A 311 12.57 -10.17 3.89
N CYS A 312 12.72 -9.07 3.13
CA CYS A 312 13.67 -8.92 2.05
C CYS A 312 14.75 -7.92 2.44
N TRP A 313 15.93 -8.42 2.79
CA TRP A 313 17.03 -7.58 3.25
C TRP A 313 17.96 -7.14 2.11
N ARG A 314 18.61 -5.98 2.30
CA ARG A 314 19.51 -5.32 1.36
C ARG A 314 20.89 -5.05 1.95
N THR A 315 21.03 -5.06 3.28
CA THR A 315 22.29 -4.81 3.98
C THR A 315 22.42 -5.69 5.23
N GLU A 316 23.64 -5.78 5.74
CA GLU A 316 24.00 -6.55 6.92
C GLU A 316 23.31 -6.04 8.19
N ALA A 317 23.01 -4.73 8.25
CA ALA A 317 22.26 -4.11 9.35
C ALA A 317 20.72 -4.31 9.23
N GLY A 318 20.27 -5.07 8.22
CA GLY A 318 18.86 -5.42 8.04
C GLY A 318 18.01 -4.30 7.46
N THR A 319 18.58 -3.43 6.62
CA THR A 319 17.75 -2.58 5.78
C THR A 319 17.08 -3.42 4.70
N GLY A 320 15.88 -2.98 4.27
CA GLY A 320 15.10 -3.74 3.30
C GLY A 320 13.62 -3.44 3.43
N GLU A 321 12.80 -4.46 3.21
CA GLU A 321 11.35 -4.35 3.31
C GLU A 321 10.73 -5.68 3.78
N GLY A 322 9.81 -5.59 4.74
CA GLY A 322 8.94 -6.68 5.14
C GLY A 322 7.78 -6.81 4.14
N MET A 323 7.82 -7.85 3.32
CA MET A 323 6.78 -8.12 2.32
C MET A 323 5.67 -8.97 2.96
N GLY A 324 4.56 -8.35 3.34
CA GLY A 324 3.39 -9.04 3.88
C GLY A 324 2.28 -9.11 2.83
N PHE A 325 1.82 -10.31 2.53
CA PHE A 325 0.76 -10.59 1.56
C PHE A 325 -0.45 -11.14 2.30
N MET A 326 -1.53 -10.35 2.41
CA MET A 326 -2.69 -10.76 3.19
C MET A 326 -4.01 -10.26 2.59
N TYR A 327 -5.06 -11.05 2.77
CA TYR A 327 -6.40 -10.67 2.34
C TYR A 327 -7.49 -11.16 3.32
N TRP A 328 -8.67 -10.58 3.21
CA TRP A 328 -9.88 -10.95 3.91
C TRP A 328 -10.98 -11.22 2.89
N ASN A 329 -11.63 -12.35 2.97
CA ASN A 329 -12.75 -12.72 2.08
C ASN A 329 -13.98 -13.09 2.92
N PRO A 330 -14.97 -12.17 3.09
CA PRO A 330 -16.20 -12.44 3.81
C PRO A 330 -17.05 -13.58 3.24
N ASP A 331 -16.96 -13.84 1.95
CA ASP A 331 -17.72 -14.89 1.25
C ASP A 331 -17.01 -16.26 1.32
N ALA A 332 -15.78 -16.34 1.87
CA ALA A 332 -15.11 -17.61 2.05
C ALA A 332 -15.79 -18.42 3.18
N PRO A 333 -15.99 -19.75 3.01
CA PRO A 333 -16.47 -20.56 4.11
C PRO A 333 -15.50 -20.46 5.29
N LEU A 334 -16.03 -20.26 6.50
CA LEU A 334 -15.23 -20.32 7.72
C LEU A 334 -14.52 -21.67 7.75
N SER A 335 -13.19 -21.66 7.83
CA SER A 335 -12.42 -22.89 8.02
C SER A 335 -12.85 -23.53 9.33
N ALA A 336 -13.36 -24.77 9.22
CA ALA A 336 -13.83 -25.56 10.37
C ALA A 336 -12.71 -25.86 11.37
#